data_1b525fd24816527da9e5b39d1aae20d8
#
_entry.id   1b525fd24816527da9e5b39d1aae20d8
#
_cell.length_a   1.000
_cell.length_b   1.000
_cell.length_c   1.000
_cell.angle_alpha   90.00
_cell.angle_beta   90.00
_cell.angle_gamma   90.00
#
_symmetry.space_group_name_H-M   'P 1'
#
loop_
_entity.id
_entity.type
_entity.pdbx_description
1 polymer ?
#
loop_
_entity_poly.entity_id
_entity_poly.type
_entity_poly.pdbx_seq_one_letter_code
_entity_poly.pdbx_strand_id
1 'polypeptide(L)'
;PSLVGSEMCIRDSTLQYYDTIGLLKPIEYTESGYRLYDDTSLERLQQILLFKELEFPLKEIKKIIDAPNFDRNKALEQQIELLTMKKEHLENLISFARGIKGIGVKYMDFKVFDTTKIDEYSKRAKEQWGQTSEYKEFAEKTKNWTKDDEATVANEFMQLFVEFGQMK
;
A
#
# COMPACT_ATOMS: atom_id res chain seq x y z
N PRO A 1 20.40 -2.22 22.52
CA PRO A 1 21.29 -2.16 21.34
C PRO A 1 20.57 -1.42 20.23
N SER A 2 21.07 -0.23 19.90
CA SER A 2 20.53 0.58 18.82
C SER A 2 21.01 -0.01 17.50
N LEU A 3 20.08 -0.48 16.67
CA LEU A 3 20.38 -0.83 15.29
C LEU A 3 20.57 0.47 14.49
N VAL A 4 21.80 0.73 14.07
CA VAL A 4 22.14 1.84 13.18
C VAL A 4 21.75 1.44 11.76
N GLY A 5 21.18 2.37 10.98
CA GLY A 5 20.53 2.15 9.69
C GLY A 5 21.31 1.36 8.61
N SER A 6 22.60 1.08 8.79
CA SER A 6 23.41 0.29 7.85
C SER A 6 23.11 -1.22 7.85
N GLU A 7 22.53 -1.76 8.94
CA GLU A 7 22.21 -3.19 9.04
C GLU A 7 20.82 -3.56 8.49
N MET A 8 19.93 -2.58 8.31
CA MET A 8 18.53 -2.81 7.96
C MET A 8 18.20 -2.69 6.46
N CYS A 9 19.17 -2.53 5.57
CA CYS A 9 18.94 -2.27 4.12
C CYS A 9 18.02 -1.07 3.83
N ILE A 10 17.77 -0.20 4.82
CA ILE A 10 16.92 0.97 4.69
C ILE A 10 17.83 2.20 4.68
N ARG A 11 17.65 3.06 3.67
CA ARG A 11 18.46 4.28 3.55
C ARG A 11 18.14 5.24 4.68
N ASP A 12 19.16 5.86 5.26
CA ASP A 12 19.03 6.89 6.31
C ASP A 12 18.07 8.02 5.89
N SER A 13 18.08 8.40 4.61
CA SER A 13 17.14 9.38 4.05
C SER A 13 15.66 8.95 4.17
N THR A 14 15.39 7.64 4.10
CA THR A 14 14.02 7.11 4.28
C THR A 14 13.58 7.24 5.73
N LEU A 15 14.42 6.88 6.69
CA LEU A 15 14.13 7.03 8.11
C LEU A 15 13.98 8.50 8.51
N GLN A 16 14.83 9.39 7.96
CA GLN A 16 14.70 10.83 8.14
C GLN A 16 13.37 11.35 7.60
N TYR A 17 12.94 10.88 6.44
CA TYR A 17 11.66 11.27 5.87
C TYR A 17 10.49 10.76 6.72
N TYR A 18 10.54 9.52 7.21
CA TYR A 18 9.50 8.96 8.09
C TYR A 18 9.38 9.73 9.41
N ASP A 19 10.50 10.17 9.97
CA ASP A 19 10.54 11.04 11.13
C ASP A 19 9.89 12.40 10.82
N THR A 20 10.25 13.03 9.70
CA THR A 20 9.71 14.33 9.28
C THR A 20 8.17 14.30 9.12
N ILE A 21 7.62 13.26 8.51
CA ILE A 21 6.16 13.11 8.33
C ILE A 21 5.46 12.53 9.58
N GLY A 22 6.22 12.21 10.63
CA GLY A 22 5.71 11.63 11.87
C GLY A 22 5.16 10.21 11.71
N LEU A 23 5.65 9.45 10.71
CA LEU A 23 5.27 8.06 10.49
C LEU A 23 6.06 7.12 11.40
N LEU A 24 7.36 7.39 11.57
CA LEU A 24 8.25 6.68 12.49
C LEU A 24 9.16 7.70 13.16
N LYS A 25 9.02 7.87 14.46
CA LYS A 25 9.86 8.77 15.27
C LYS A 25 10.92 7.98 16.00
N PRO A 26 12.18 8.48 16.09
CA PRO A 26 13.16 7.93 17.01
C PRO A 26 12.72 8.19 18.44
N ILE A 27 13.18 7.35 19.37
CA ILE A 27 12.96 7.56 20.82
C ILE A 27 13.87 8.68 21.35
N GLU A 28 15.05 8.81 20.77
CA GLU A 28 16.06 9.76 21.21
C GLU A 28 17.01 10.10 20.06
N TYR A 29 17.72 11.23 20.19
CA TYR A 29 18.86 11.61 19.35
C TYR A 29 20.13 11.61 20.18
N THR A 30 21.21 11.06 19.64
CA THR A 30 22.52 11.19 20.28
C THR A 30 23.02 12.64 20.23
N GLU A 31 24.03 12.98 21.04
CA GLU A 31 24.70 14.30 20.98
C GLU A 31 25.25 14.60 19.56
N SER A 32 25.61 13.56 18.81
CA SER A 32 26.08 13.65 17.41
C SER A 32 24.94 13.68 16.39
N GLY A 33 23.67 13.72 16.81
CA GLY A 33 22.50 13.81 15.95
C GLY A 33 22.03 12.48 15.32
N TYR A 34 22.56 11.33 15.75
CA TYR A 34 22.07 10.02 15.30
C TYR A 34 20.74 9.67 15.93
N ARG A 35 19.85 9.05 15.15
CA ARG A 35 18.53 8.56 15.61
C ARG A 35 18.64 7.23 16.29
N LEU A 36 18.05 7.11 17.47
CA LEU A 36 17.97 5.86 18.22
C LEU A 36 16.53 5.32 18.14
N TYR A 37 16.41 4.03 17.89
CA TYR A 37 15.14 3.31 17.80
C TYR A 37 15.15 2.14 18.78
N ASP A 38 14.02 1.92 19.44
CA ASP A 38 13.77 0.77 20.32
C ASP A 38 13.02 -0.35 19.58
N ASP A 39 12.76 -1.44 20.30
CA ASP A 39 12.04 -2.58 19.76
C ASP A 39 10.62 -2.20 19.27
N THR A 40 9.95 -1.29 19.98
CA THR A 40 8.63 -0.78 19.60
C THR A 40 8.69 -0.01 18.27
N SER A 41 9.70 0.83 18.12
CA SER A 41 9.95 1.54 16.86
C SER A 41 10.26 0.58 15.71
N LEU A 42 11.01 -0.50 15.99
CA LEU A 42 11.32 -1.54 15.00
C LEU A 42 10.07 -2.32 14.58
N GLU A 43 9.21 -2.66 15.53
CA GLU A 43 7.92 -3.30 15.25
C GLU A 43 7.02 -2.42 14.37
N ARG A 44 6.99 -1.12 14.68
CA ARG A 44 6.27 -0.14 13.86
C ARG A 44 6.85 -0.06 12.45
N LEU A 45 8.18 -0.04 12.33
CA LEU A 45 8.87 -0.03 11.04
C LEU A 45 8.54 -1.27 10.21
N GLN A 46 8.53 -2.47 10.82
CA GLN A 46 8.12 -3.70 10.13
C GLN A 46 6.70 -3.59 9.55
N GLN A 47 5.75 -3.05 10.31
CA GLN A 47 4.39 -2.82 9.81
C GLN A 47 4.36 -1.83 8.62
N ILE A 48 5.10 -0.73 8.73
CA ILE A 48 5.21 0.25 7.65
C ILE A 48 5.73 -0.41 6.37
N LEU A 49 6.78 -1.22 6.46
CA LEU A 49 7.38 -1.89 5.31
C LEU A 49 6.44 -2.91 4.67
N LEU A 50 5.72 -3.71 5.46
CA LEU A 50 4.74 -4.66 4.94
C LEU A 50 3.59 -3.97 4.21
N PHE A 51 3.05 -2.87 4.74
CA PHE A 51 2.06 -2.08 4.04
C PHE A 51 2.60 -1.46 2.75
N LYS A 52 3.88 -1.05 2.74
CA LYS A 52 4.53 -0.54 1.52
C LYS A 52 4.66 -1.60 0.44
N GLU A 53 5.03 -2.85 0.79
CA GLU A 53 5.05 -3.97 -0.16
C GLU A 53 3.67 -4.25 -0.76
N LEU A 54 2.62 -3.92 -0.03
CA LEU A 54 1.24 -3.97 -0.51
C LEU A 54 0.80 -2.69 -1.25
N GLU A 55 1.76 -1.80 -1.56
CA GLU A 55 1.56 -0.57 -2.36
C GLU A 55 0.66 0.49 -1.69
N PHE A 56 0.56 0.46 -0.35
CA PHE A 56 -0.19 1.47 0.38
C PHE A 56 0.56 2.81 0.40
N PRO A 57 -0.11 3.94 0.15
CA PRO A 57 0.46 5.27 0.33
C PRO A 57 0.85 5.52 1.79
N LEU A 58 1.98 6.19 2.04
CA LEU A 58 2.47 6.47 3.40
C LEU A 58 1.45 7.20 4.28
N LYS A 59 0.63 8.06 3.69
CA LYS A 59 -0.45 8.78 4.39
C LYS A 59 -1.52 7.82 4.92
N GLU A 60 -1.88 6.79 4.16
CA GLU A 60 -2.81 5.74 4.58
C GLU A 60 -2.19 4.85 5.65
N ILE A 61 -0.93 4.43 5.45
CA ILE A 61 -0.19 3.63 6.43
C ILE A 61 -0.18 4.33 7.79
N LYS A 62 0.12 5.63 7.82
CA LYS A 62 0.10 6.42 9.05
C LYS A 62 -1.26 6.39 9.72
N LYS A 63 -2.35 6.62 8.98
CA LYS A 63 -3.71 6.60 9.52
C LYS A 63 -4.09 5.25 10.10
N ILE A 64 -3.70 4.16 9.43
CA ILE A 64 -3.97 2.79 9.87
C ILE A 64 -3.24 2.50 11.19
N ILE A 65 -1.92 2.74 11.24
CA ILE A 65 -1.08 2.38 12.40
C ILE A 65 -1.38 3.28 13.60
N ASP A 66 -1.77 4.53 13.38
CA ASP A 66 -2.11 5.49 14.46
C ASP A 66 -3.56 5.33 14.95
N ALA A 67 -4.37 4.45 14.34
CA ALA A 67 -5.74 4.24 14.76
C ALA A 67 -5.80 3.60 16.16
N PRO A 68 -6.67 4.09 17.08
CA PRO A 68 -6.74 3.61 18.47
C PRO A 68 -7.10 2.13 18.59
N ASN A 69 -7.78 1.58 17.60
CA ASN A 69 -8.23 0.19 17.52
C ASN A 69 -7.40 -0.66 16.55
N PHE A 70 -6.18 -0.22 16.22
CA PHE A 70 -5.29 -0.98 15.35
C PHE A 70 -4.86 -2.29 16.02
N ASP A 71 -5.27 -3.41 15.44
CA ASP A 71 -4.86 -4.75 15.84
C ASP A 71 -3.76 -5.25 14.90
N ARG A 72 -2.52 -5.29 15.42
CA ARG A 72 -1.34 -5.71 14.66
C ARG A 72 -1.45 -7.16 14.16
N ASN A 73 -1.95 -8.08 15.01
CA ASN A 73 -2.00 -9.49 14.64
C ASN A 73 -3.02 -9.71 13.52
N LYS A 74 -4.19 -9.11 13.65
CA LYS A 74 -5.21 -9.14 12.61
C LYS A 74 -4.72 -8.50 11.30
N ALA A 75 -4.00 -7.38 11.38
CA ALA A 75 -3.40 -6.75 10.22
C ALA A 75 -2.38 -7.66 9.53
N LEU A 76 -1.52 -8.36 10.29
CA LEU A 76 -0.56 -9.32 9.76
C LEU A 76 -1.25 -10.49 9.06
N GLU A 77 -2.30 -11.07 9.63
CA GLU A 77 -3.07 -12.15 9.00
C GLU A 77 -3.63 -11.71 7.63
N GLN A 78 -4.22 -10.53 7.58
CA GLN A 78 -4.77 -9.97 6.34
C GLN A 78 -3.69 -9.64 5.31
N GLN A 79 -2.52 -9.15 5.76
CA GLN A 79 -1.37 -8.91 4.90
C GLN A 79 -0.82 -10.21 4.30
N ILE A 80 -0.74 -11.28 5.11
CA ILE A 80 -0.33 -12.62 4.65
C ILE A 80 -1.28 -13.13 3.57
N GLU A 81 -2.60 -13.01 3.79
CA GLU A 81 -3.59 -13.44 2.82
C GLU A 81 -3.48 -12.68 1.50
N LEU A 82 -3.34 -11.34 1.58
CA LEU A 82 -3.18 -10.50 0.38
C LEU A 82 -1.89 -10.80 -0.38
N LEU A 83 -0.77 -11.04 0.33
CA LEU A 83 0.49 -11.45 -0.28
C LEU A 83 0.38 -12.83 -0.94
N THR A 84 -0.37 -13.75 -0.35
CA THR A 84 -0.64 -15.08 -0.92
C THR A 84 -1.42 -14.96 -2.24
N MET A 85 -2.46 -14.14 -2.27
CA MET A 85 -3.21 -13.88 -3.51
C MET A 85 -2.34 -13.23 -4.60
N LYS A 86 -1.49 -12.26 -4.23
CA LYS A 86 -0.52 -11.65 -5.18
C LYS A 86 0.48 -12.68 -5.71
N LYS A 87 0.97 -13.58 -4.86
CA LYS A 87 1.88 -14.67 -5.26
C LYS A 87 1.21 -15.58 -6.30
N GLU A 88 -0.01 -16.05 -6.05
CA GLU A 88 -0.76 -16.88 -6.98
C GLU A 88 -0.99 -16.16 -8.33
N HIS A 89 -1.33 -14.89 -8.28
CA HIS A 89 -1.47 -14.08 -9.49
C HIS A 89 -0.17 -13.99 -10.30
N LEU A 90 0.97 -13.76 -9.63
CA LEU A 90 2.28 -13.74 -10.28
C LEU A 90 2.66 -15.11 -10.86
N GLU A 91 2.37 -16.22 -10.18
CA GLU A 91 2.58 -17.57 -10.68
C GLU A 91 1.76 -17.83 -11.95
N ASN A 92 0.51 -17.38 -12.00
CA ASN A 92 -0.34 -17.47 -13.18
C ASN A 92 0.22 -16.64 -14.35
N LEU A 93 0.69 -15.40 -14.09
CA LEU A 93 1.34 -14.58 -15.11
C LEU A 93 2.62 -15.21 -15.66
N ILE A 94 3.45 -15.80 -14.78
CA ILE A 94 4.67 -16.52 -15.18
C ILE A 94 4.31 -17.72 -16.07
N SER A 95 3.30 -18.50 -15.69
CA SER A 95 2.80 -19.64 -16.45
C SER A 95 2.27 -19.21 -17.82
N PHE A 96 1.51 -18.12 -17.85
CA PHE A 96 1.02 -17.52 -19.08
C PHE A 96 2.17 -17.10 -20.02
N ALA A 97 3.17 -16.39 -19.47
CA ALA A 97 4.35 -15.96 -20.24
C ALA A 97 5.14 -17.15 -20.82
N ARG A 98 5.30 -18.22 -20.01
CA ARG A 98 5.93 -19.47 -20.47
C ARG A 98 5.13 -20.13 -21.59
N GLY A 99 3.79 -20.13 -21.47
CA GLY A 99 2.90 -20.65 -22.50
C GLY A 99 3.03 -19.88 -23.84
N ILE A 100 3.05 -18.54 -23.80
CA ILE A 100 3.29 -17.71 -24.99
C ILE A 100 4.61 -18.06 -25.66
N LYS A 101 5.69 -18.25 -24.85
CA LYS A 101 7.01 -18.62 -25.37
C LYS A 101 7.01 -20.00 -26.04
N GLY A 102 6.18 -20.93 -25.56
CA GLY A 102 6.15 -22.31 -26.08
C GLY A 102 5.20 -22.53 -27.26
N ILE A 103 4.01 -21.96 -27.21
CA ILE A 103 2.89 -22.30 -28.10
C ILE A 103 2.43 -21.10 -28.97
N GLY A 104 2.83 -19.88 -28.58
CA GLY A 104 2.37 -18.65 -29.23
C GLY A 104 1.05 -18.13 -28.68
N VAL A 105 0.66 -16.90 -29.09
CA VAL A 105 -0.43 -16.11 -28.48
C VAL A 105 -1.84 -16.62 -28.85
N LYS A 106 -1.98 -17.45 -29.86
CA LYS A 106 -3.25 -17.77 -30.52
C LYS A 106 -4.27 -18.56 -29.68
N TYR A 107 -3.85 -19.10 -28.54
CA TYR A 107 -4.66 -19.98 -27.69
C TYR A 107 -4.68 -19.58 -26.20
N MET A 108 -4.35 -18.32 -25.89
CA MET A 108 -4.21 -17.88 -24.51
C MET A 108 -5.46 -17.18 -23.97
N ASP A 109 -5.86 -17.55 -22.75
CA ASP A 109 -6.95 -16.88 -22.02
C ASP A 109 -6.38 -15.65 -21.27
N PHE A 110 -6.92 -14.46 -21.58
CA PHE A 110 -6.52 -13.20 -20.96
C PHE A 110 -7.07 -13.00 -19.53
N LYS A 111 -7.88 -13.93 -19.01
CA LYS A 111 -8.37 -13.88 -17.61
C LYS A 111 -7.25 -13.90 -16.57
N VAL A 112 -6.06 -14.34 -16.95
CA VAL A 112 -4.87 -14.31 -16.07
C VAL A 112 -4.52 -12.87 -15.61
N PHE A 113 -4.95 -11.83 -16.35
CA PHE A 113 -4.73 -10.42 -16.00
C PHE A 113 -5.83 -9.86 -15.08
N ASP A 114 -6.85 -10.65 -14.73
CA ASP A 114 -7.92 -10.22 -13.84
C ASP A 114 -7.42 -10.16 -12.39
N THR A 115 -7.36 -8.96 -11.84
CA THR A 115 -6.97 -8.67 -10.46
C THR A 115 -8.18 -8.41 -9.55
N THR A 116 -9.40 -8.52 -10.04
CA THR A 116 -10.63 -8.12 -9.35
C THR A 116 -10.71 -8.67 -7.92
N LYS A 117 -10.37 -9.94 -7.71
CA LYS A 117 -10.39 -10.57 -6.38
C LYS A 117 -9.36 -9.96 -5.43
N ILE A 118 -8.16 -9.65 -5.93
CA ILE A 118 -7.09 -9.02 -5.15
C ILE A 118 -7.52 -7.61 -4.76
N ASP A 119 -8.09 -6.86 -5.69
CA ASP A 119 -8.54 -5.49 -5.50
C ASP A 119 -9.72 -5.43 -4.51
N GLU A 120 -10.70 -6.33 -4.64
CA GLU A 120 -11.81 -6.46 -3.69
C GLU A 120 -11.36 -6.84 -2.29
N TYR A 121 -10.42 -7.79 -2.16
CA TYR A 121 -9.87 -8.16 -0.87
C TYR A 121 -9.07 -7.00 -0.26
N SER A 122 -8.22 -6.35 -1.03
CA SER A 122 -7.46 -5.18 -0.62
C SER A 122 -8.38 -4.06 -0.12
N LYS A 123 -9.46 -3.80 -0.85
CA LYS A 123 -10.47 -2.80 -0.45
C LYS A 123 -11.14 -3.16 0.88
N ARG A 124 -11.58 -4.41 1.06
CA ARG A 124 -12.18 -4.87 2.32
C ARG A 124 -11.20 -4.81 3.51
N ALA A 125 -9.95 -5.20 3.29
CA ALA A 125 -8.91 -5.11 4.30
C ALA A 125 -8.65 -3.65 4.70
N LYS A 126 -8.54 -2.73 3.73
CA LYS A 126 -8.43 -1.28 3.97
C LYS A 126 -9.58 -0.74 4.81
N GLU A 127 -10.81 -1.15 4.51
CA GLU A 127 -12.01 -0.73 5.26
C GLU A 127 -11.96 -1.19 6.71
N GLN A 128 -11.44 -2.38 6.98
CA GLN A 128 -11.30 -2.91 8.34
C GLN A 128 -10.17 -2.25 9.13
N TRP A 129 -9.05 -1.90 8.46
CA TRP A 129 -7.93 -1.21 9.10
C TRP A 129 -8.22 0.28 9.30
N GLY A 130 -9.00 0.87 8.41
CA GLY A 130 -9.25 2.30 8.32
C GLY A 130 -10.58 2.76 8.90
N GLN A 131 -11.04 2.27 10.07
CA GLN A 131 -12.20 2.83 10.76
C GLN A 131 -11.94 4.25 11.31
N THR A 132 -11.31 5.08 10.52
CA THR A 132 -11.15 6.51 10.81
C THR A 132 -12.41 7.28 10.40
N SER A 133 -12.73 8.35 11.13
CA SER A 133 -13.88 9.23 10.85
C SER A 133 -13.90 9.74 9.41
N GLU A 134 -12.72 9.99 8.84
CA GLU A 134 -12.55 10.47 7.46
C GLU A 134 -12.89 9.41 6.40
N TYR A 135 -12.69 8.12 6.70
CA TYR A 135 -13.09 7.05 5.80
C TYR A 135 -14.62 6.86 5.82
N LYS A 136 -15.24 7.02 7.00
CA LYS A 136 -16.71 7.06 7.11
C LYS A 136 -17.30 8.23 6.34
N GLU A 137 -16.69 9.40 6.43
CA GLU A 137 -17.11 10.60 5.69
C GLU A 137 -16.95 10.44 4.16
N PHE A 138 -15.86 9.79 3.71
CA PHE A 138 -15.67 9.43 2.30
C PHE A 138 -16.67 8.37 1.86
N ALA A 139 -16.87 7.31 2.65
CA ALA A 139 -17.84 6.26 2.37
C ALA A 139 -19.28 6.79 2.37
N GLU A 140 -19.62 7.76 3.25
CA GLU A 140 -20.92 8.43 3.21
C GLU A 140 -21.08 9.32 1.97
N LYS A 141 -20.04 10.06 1.59
CA LYS A 141 -20.07 10.91 0.37
C LYS A 141 -20.17 10.09 -0.91
N THR A 142 -19.56 8.89 -0.95
CA THR A 142 -19.59 8.01 -2.14
C THR A 142 -20.74 7.03 -2.14
N LYS A 143 -21.48 6.90 -1.04
CA LYS A 143 -22.61 5.95 -0.91
C LYS A 143 -23.75 6.20 -1.90
N ASN A 144 -23.88 7.42 -2.37
CA ASN A 144 -24.87 7.85 -3.35
C ASN A 144 -24.31 8.05 -4.76
N TRP A 145 -23.05 7.65 -5.00
CA TRP A 145 -22.46 7.73 -6.32
C TRP A 145 -23.09 6.69 -7.24
N THR A 146 -23.62 7.17 -8.35
CA THR A 146 -24.12 6.35 -9.44
C THR A 146 -22.97 5.98 -10.37
N LYS A 147 -23.17 4.99 -11.25
CA LYS A 147 -22.19 4.66 -12.31
C LYS A 147 -21.88 5.86 -13.22
N ASP A 148 -22.82 6.81 -13.34
CA ASP A 148 -22.62 8.05 -14.09
C ASP A 148 -21.70 9.03 -13.35
N ASP A 149 -21.75 9.06 -12.01
CA ASP A 149 -20.86 9.89 -11.21
C ASP A 149 -19.42 9.38 -11.26
N GLU A 150 -19.22 8.04 -11.22
CA GLU A 150 -17.91 7.41 -11.40
C GLU A 150 -17.34 7.69 -12.81
N ALA A 151 -18.18 7.62 -13.85
CA ALA A 151 -17.77 7.92 -15.22
C ALA A 151 -17.43 9.41 -15.40
N THR A 152 -18.16 10.32 -14.72
CA THR A 152 -17.92 11.76 -14.78
C THR A 152 -16.58 12.10 -14.14
N VAL A 153 -16.28 11.57 -12.94
CA VAL A 153 -15.00 11.78 -12.25
C VAL A 153 -13.83 11.16 -13.04
N ALA A 154 -14.02 9.97 -13.63
CA ALA A 154 -13.02 9.37 -14.50
C ALA A 154 -12.74 10.22 -15.74
N ASN A 155 -13.78 10.81 -16.34
CA ASN A 155 -13.63 11.71 -17.49
C ASN A 155 -12.96 13.04 -17.13
N GLU A 156 -13.31 13.64 -15.99
CA GLU A 156 -12.65 14.85 -15.48
C GLU A 156 -11.17 14.58 -15.16
N PHE A 157 -10.86 13.42 -14.59
CA PHE A 157 -9.48 13.01 -14.35
C PHE A 157 -8.69 12.82 -15.65
N MET A 158 -9.32 12.22 -16.67
CA MET A 158 -8.72 12.06 -18.00
C MET A 158 -8.52 13.42 -18.71
N GLN A 159 -9.43 14.38 -18.55
CA GLN A 159 -9.26 15.73 -19.10
C GLN A 159 -8.08 16.48 -18.44
N LEU A 160 -7.91 16.35 -17.13
CA LEU A 160 -6.74 16.89 -16.44
C LEU A 160 -5.42 16.32 -17.00
N PHE A 161 -5.35 15.04 -17.32
CA PHE A 161 -4.17 14.45 -17.96
C PHE A 161 -3.93 14.97 -19.37
N VAL A 162 -5.00 15.22 -20.15
CA VAL A 162 -4.89 15.79 -21.50
C VAL A 162 -4.38 17.23 -21.44
N GLU A 163 -4.88 18.04 -20.48
CA GLU A 163 -4.42 19.42 -20.29
C GLU A 163 -2.95 19.47 -19.84
N PHE A 164 -2.52 18.58 -18.91
CA PHE A 164 -1.09 18.45 -18.54
C PHE A 164 -0.21 18.01 -19.71
N GLY A 165 -0.72 17.20 -20.62
CA GLY A 165 0.00 16.76 -21.81
C GLY A 165 0.18 17.84 -22.89
N GLN A 166 -0.64 18.90 -22.86
CA GLN A 166 -0.59 20.02 -23.81
C GLN A 166 0.25 21.21 -23.33
N MET A 167 0.69 21.21 -22.06
CA MET A 167 1.58 22.22 -21.49
C MET A 167 3.05 21.84 -21.73
N LYS A 168 3.47 21.70 -23.00
CA LYS A 168 4.87 21.66 -23.43
C LYS A 168 5.18 22.85 -24.32
#